data_92a3925a90891ebdb4c9af7fca430986
#
_entry.id   92a3925a90891ebdb4c9af7fca430986
#
_cell.length_a   1.000
_cell.length_b   1.000
_cell.length_c   1.000
_cell.angle_alpha   90.00
_cell.angle_beta   90.00
_cell.angle_gamma   90.00
#
_symmetry.space_group_name_H-M   'P 1'
#
loop_
_entity.id
_entity.type
_entity.pdbx_description
1 polymer ?
#
loop_
_entity_poly.entity_id
_entity_poly.type
_entity_poly.pdbx_seq_one_letter_code
_entity_poly.pdbx_strand_id
1 'polypeptide(L)'
;MSRHKSKTIPGRNVRLADQIQKDLAELIQREVDVRRAGLITLSGVELSADYAHAKVHFTVMGAEPEVAATILNDKAGWLHSQLFKLLHIHTVPTLHFFHDPQIKHGI
;
A
#
# COMPACT_ATOMS: atom_id res chain seq x y z
N MET A 1 13.92 -27.82 7.87
CA MET A 1 13.84 -27.33 7.46
C MET A 1 13.33 -26.81 6.95
N SER A 2 13.50 -26.46 7.27
CA SER A 2 13.21 -25.80 6.81
C SER A 2 12.92 -25.27 6.29
N ARG A 3 13.04 -25.46 6.85
CA ARG A 3 12.98 -24.75 6.36
C ARG A 3 12.47 -24.39 5.77
N HIS A 4 12.41 -24.32 6.04
CA HIS A 4 12.01 -23.79 5.49
C HIS A 4 11.38 -23.21 5.40
N LYS A 5 11.27 -23.47 6.20
CA LYS A 5 10.92 -22.83 6.12
C LYS A 5 10.61 -21.97 5.81
N SER A 6 10.63 -21.82 6.23
CA SER A 6 10.46 -20.88 5.88
C SER A 6 10.60 -20.33 5.04
N LYS A 7 10.81 -20.33 5.11
CA LYS A 7 11.21 -19.63 4.14
C LYS A 7 10.36 -19.53 3.01
N THR A 8 9.73 -20.37 2.63
CA THR A 8 8.83 -20.34 1.52
C THR A 8 7.62 -19.52 1.78
N ILE A 9 7.13 -19.57 2.95
CA ILE A 9 5.94 -18.85 3.32
C ILE A 9 6.14 -17.36 3.28
N PRO A 10 7.26 -16.85 3.81
CA PRO A 10 7.52 -15.43 3.72
C PRO A 10 7.54 -14.93 2.28
N GLY A 11 7.97 -15.79 1.36
CA GLY A 11 8.01 -15.40 -0.04
C GLY A 11 6.65 -15.11 -0.61
N ARG A 12 5.64 -15.87 -0.20
CA ARG A 12 4.29 -15.66 -0.68
C ARG A 12 3.73 -14.32 -0.21
N ASN A 13 3.93 -14.01 1.08
CA ASN A 13 3.51 -12.73 1.62
C ASN A 13 4.17 -11.57 0.88
N VAL A 14 5.46 -11.71 0.66
CA VAL A 14 6.22 -10.64 0.00
C VAL A 14 5.71 -10.42 -1.41
N ARG A 15 5.42 -11.50 -2.14
CA ARG A 15 4.93 -11.34 -3.50
C ARG A 15 3.59 -10.65 -3.56
N LEU A 16 2.68 -11.02 -2.68
CA LEU A 16 1.37 -10.38 -2.68
C LEU A 16 1.50 -8.93 -2.27
N ALA A 17 2.28 -8.65 -1.24
CA ALA A 17 2.49 -7.27 -0.80
C ALA A 17 3.10 -6.42 -1.91
N ASP A 18 4.08 -6.97 -2.62
CA ASP A 18 4.73 -6.25 -3.71
C ASP A 18 3.77 -5.99 -4.85
N GLN A 19 2.92 -6.96 -5.17
CA GLN A 19 1.96 -6.79 -6.24
C GLN A 19 0.92 -5.74 -5.86
N ILE A 20 0.46 -5.77 -4.62
CA ILE A 20 -0.49 -4.75 -4.14
C ILE A 20 0.15 -3.37 -4.23
N GLN A 21 1.39 -3.25 -3.78
CA GLN A 21 2.09 -1.97 -3.81
C GLN A 21 2.19 -1.43 -5.23
N LYS A 22 2.54 -2.29 -6.17
CA LYS A 22 2.70 -1.89 -7.56
C LYS A 22 1.38 -1.44 -8.15
N ASP A 23 0.33 -2.22 -7.94
CA ASP A 23 -0.97 -1.89 -8.49
C ASP A 23 -1.54 -0.63 -7.85
N LEU A 24 -1.37 -0.49 -6.54
CA LEU A 24 -1.85 0.71 -5.85
C LEU A 24 -1.11 1.95 -6.33
N ALA A 25 0.19 1.84 -6.54
CA ALA A 25 0.97 2.99 -7.00
C ALA A 25 0.43 3.50 -8.34
N GLU A 26 0.11 2.59 -9.25
CA GLU A 26 -0.45 2.97 -10.53
C GLU A 26 -1.83 3.58 -10.40
N LEU A 27 -2.68 2.98 -9.56
CA LEU A 27 -4.02 3.50 -9.35
C LEU A 27 -4.00 4.89 -8.74
N ILE A 28 -3.16 5.08 -7.73
CA ILE A 28 -3.05 6.37 -7.06
C ILE A 28 -2.55 7.42 -8.04
N GLN A 29 -1.56 7.07 -8.84
CA GLN A 29 -1.00 8.01 -9.80
C GLN A 29 -2.03 8.49 -10.81
N ARG A 30 -2.96 7.61 -11.20
CA ARG A 30 -3.99 7.98 -12.17
C ARG A 30 -5.17 8.72 -11.54
N GLU A 31 -5.52 8.36 -10.30
CA GLU A 31 -6.80 8.78 -9.75
C GLU A 31 -6.70 9.84 -8.67
N VAL A 32 -5.53 10.01 -8.06
CA VAL A 32 -5.39 10.98 -6.98
C VAL A 32 -4.74 12.24 -7.55
N ASP A 33 -5.42 13.37 -7.34
CA ASP A 33 -4.96 14.65 -7.87
C ASP A 33 -3.71 15.10 -7.10
N VAL A 34 -2.60 15.17 -7.81
CA VAL A 34 -1.32 15.53 -7.19
C VAL A 34 -1.35 16.96 -6.66
N ARG A 35 -2.20 17.81 -7.21
CA ARG A 35 -2.28 19.20 -6.73
C ARG A 35 -2.95 19.28 -5.37
N ARG A 36 -3.75 18.29 -5.00
CA ARG A 36 -4.42 18.27 -3.70
C ARG A 36 -3.68 17.41 -2.70
N ALA A 37 -3.27 16.23 -3.11
CA ALA A 37 -2.66 15.25 -2.20
C ALA A 37 -1.14 15.26 -2.23
N GLY A 38 -0.54 16.01 -3.15
CA GLY A 38 0.90 15.97 -3.33
C GLY A 38 1.34 14.77 -4.12
N LEU A 39 2.63 14.66 -4.32
CA LEU A 39 3.21 13.51 -5.00
C LEU A 39 3.41 12.40 -3.99
N ILE A 40 2.65 11.33 -4.14
CA ILE A 40 2.64 10.23 -3.21
C ILE A 40 3.48 9.08 -3.74
N THR A 41 4.37 8.57 -2.90
CA THR A 41 5.19 7.40 -3.22
C THR A 41 4.93 6.36 -2.15
N LEU A 42 4.60 5.14 -2.58
CA LEU A 42 4.40 4.05 -1.63
C LEU A 42 5.75 3.47 -1.25
N SER A 43 6.01 3.38 0.05
CA SER A 43 7.28 2.88 0.54
C SER A 43 7.21 1.43 0.99
N GLY A 44 6.02 0.89 1.19
CA GLY A 44 5.90 -0.51 1.55
C GLY A 44 4.48 -0.90 1.86
N VAL A 45 4.21 -2.18 1.82
CA VAL A 45 2.92 -2.76 2.17
C VAL A 45 3.17 -3.91 3.12
N GLU A 46 2.50 -3.89 4.26
CA GLU A 46 2.58 -4.95 5.25
C GLU A 46 1.22 -5.63 5.37
N LEU A 47 1.21 -6.94 5.21
CA LEU A 47 -0.03 -7.71 5.31
C LEU A 47 -0.17 -8.31 6.70
N SER A 48 -1.39 -8.33 7.22
CA SER A 48 -1.66 -9.03 8.46
C SER A 48 -1.55 -10.54 8.21
N ALA A 49 -1.41 -11.30 9.29
CA ALA A 49 -1.20 -12.75 9.20
C ALA A 49 -2.35 -13.44 8.48
N ASP A 50 -3.56 -12.93 8.65
CA ASP A 50 -4.76 -13.51 8.02
C ASP A 50 -5.09 -12.87 6.68
N TYR A 51 -4.24 -11.96 6.21
CA TYR A 51 -4.43 -11.24 4.94
C TYR A 51 -5.68 -10.37 4.91
N ALA A 52 -6.25 -10.08 6.05
CA ALA A 52 -7.46 -9.26 6.11
C ALA A 52 -7.17 -7.77 6.03
N HIS A 53 -5.96 -7.38 6.40
CA HIS A 53 -5.58 -5.96 6.45
C HIS A 53 -4.23 -5.75 5.82
N ALA A 54 -4.09 -4.61 5.14
CA ALA A 54 -2.81 -4.18 4.57
C ALA A 54 -2.49 -2.79 5.10
N LYS A 55 -1.31 -2.65 5.68
CA LYS A 55 -0.80 -1.34 6.05
C LYS A 55 0.02 -0.81 4.89
N VAL A 56 -0.43 0.27 4.30
CA VAL A 56 0.22 0.86 3.14
C VAL A 56 0.96 2.11 3.59
N HIS A 57 2.28 2.05 3.53
CA HIS A 57 3.13 3.16 3.98
C HIS A 57 3.46 4.04 2.79
N PHE A 58 3.37 5.35 2.99
CA PHE A 58 3.63 6.29 1.90
C PHE A 58 4.45 7.47 2.39
N THR A 59 5.15 8.09 1.45
CA THR A 59 5.75 9.40 1.63
C THR A 59 5.05 10.38 0.71
N VAL A 60 5.16 11.66 1.00
CA VAL A 60 4.48 12.68 0.21
C VAL A 60 5.36 13.92 0.07
N MET A 61 5.32 14.51 -1.11
CA MET A 61 5.98 15.78 -1.38
C MET A 61 4.94 16.75 -1.93
N GLY A 62 4.96 17.97 -1.43
CA GLY A 62 4.08 19.00 -1.97
C GLY A 62 2.74 19.12 -1.29
N ALA A 63 2.50 18.37 -0.22
CA ALA A 63 1.28 18.48 0.57
C ALA A 63 1.57 18.03 1.99
N GLU A 64 0.71 18.43 2.92
CA GLU A 64 0.85 17.98 4.31
C GLU A 64 0.51 16.50 4.41
N PRO A 65 1.27 15.74 5.19
CA PRO A 65 1.01 14.30 5.33
C PRO A 65 -0.41 13.97 5.79
N GLU A 66 -0.97 14.80 6.67
CA GLU A 66 -2.33 14.56 7.15
C GLU A 66 -3.36 14.72 6.04
N VAL A 67 -3.14 15.67 5.16
CA VAL A 67 -4.04 15.88 4.03
C VAL A 67 -3.96 14.70 3.08
N ALA A 68 -2.75 14.29 2.76
CA ALA A 68 -2.56 13.13 1.88
C ALA A 68 -3.17 11.87 2.48
N ALA A 69 -2.95 11.65 3.77
CA ALA A 69 -3.49 10.47 4.45
C ALA A 69 -5.02 10.47 4.39
N THR A 70 -5.64 11.63 4.64
CA THR A 70 -7.09 11.72 4.60
C THR A 70 -7.63 11.40 3.21
N ILE A 71 -7.01 11.95 2.18
CA ILE A 71 -7.45 11.69 0.81
C ILE A 71 -7.30 10.21 0.46
N LEU A 72 -6.17 9.61 0.82
CA LEU A 72 -5.94 8.20 0.51
C LEU A 72 -6.92 7.30 1.26
N ASN A 73 -7.15 7.58 2.54
CA ASN A 73 -8.05 6.74 3.32
C ASN A 73 -9.50 6.93 2.89
N ASP A 74 -9.86 8.12 2.42
CA ASP A 74 -11.19 8.33 1.86
C ASP A 74 -11.39 7.52 0.59
N LYS A 75 -10.33 7.29 -0.17
CA LYS A 75 -10.41 6.51 -1.40
C LYS A 75 -10.14 5.03 -1.19
N ALA A 76 -9.90 4.62 0.05
CA ALA A 76 -9.49 3.24 0.32
C ALA A 76 -10.51 2.23 -0.19
N GLY A 77 -11.79 2.51 -0.04
CA GLY A 77 -12.83 1.60 -0.52
C GLY A 77 -12.81 1.45 -2.02
N TRP A 78 -12.67 2.57 -2.72
CA TRP A 78 -12.60 2.53 -4.18
C TRP A 78 -11.34 1.79 -4.66
N LEU A 79 -10.20 2.09 -4.02
CA LEU A 79 -8.94 1.43 -4.36
C LEU A 79 -9.03 -0.07 -4.10
N HIS A 80 -9.69 -0.45 -3.02
CA HIS A 80 -9.91 -1.86 -2.71
C HIS A 80 -10.69 -2.54 -3.82
N SER A 81 -11.74 -1.90 -4.30
CA SER A 81 -12.55 -2.45 -5.40
C SER A 81 -11.74 -2.62 -6.66
N GLN A 82 -10.88 -1.65 -6.97
CA GLN A 82 -10.05 -1.76 -8.16
C GLN A 82 -9.02 -2.88 -8.04
N LEU A 83 -8.45 -3.03 -6.85
CA LEU A 83 -7.51 -4.13 -6.60
C LEU A 83 -8.17 -5.48 -6.78
N PHE A 84 -9.41 -5.61 -6.32
CA PHE A 84 -10.15 -6.85 -6.48
C PHE A 84 -10.21 -7.27 -7.93
N LYS A 85 -10.45 -6.31 -8.81
CA LYS A 85 -10.50 -6.58 -10.24
C LYS A 85 -9.15 -6.95 -10.82
N LEU A 86 -8.09 -6.34 -10.32
CA LEU A 86 -6.76 -6.55 -10.88
C LEU A 86 -6.11 -7.84 -10.38
N LEU A 87 -6.29 -8.16 -9.12
CA LEU A 87 -5.57 -9.28 -8.51
C LEU A 87 -6.23 -10.62 -8.74
N HIS A 88 -7.51 -10.64 -9.01
CA HIS A 88 -8.26 -11.88 -9.24
C HIS A 88 -8.11 -12.86 -8.08
N ILE A 89 -8.15 -12.36 -6.85
CA ILE A 89 -8.08 -13.21 -5.67
C ILE A 89 -9.39 -13.10 -4.92
N HIS A 90 -9.66 -14.11 -4.09
CA HIS A 90 -10.93 -14.17 -3.37
C HIS A 90 -11.09 -13.02 -2.39
N THR A 91 -10.03 -12.70 -1.70
CA THR A 91 -10.09 -11.68 -0.65
C THR A 91 -8.99 -10.67 -0.87
N VAL A 92 -9.38 -9.41 -0.94
CA VAL A 92 -8.43 -8.31 -1.01
C VAL A 92 -8.37 -7.68 0.38
N PRO A 93 -7.18 -7.47 0.94
CA PRO A 93 -7.09 -6.87 2.27
C PRO A 93 -7.69 -5.48 2.33
N THR A 94 -8.24 -5.13 3.48
CA THR A 94 -8.68 -3.76 3.73
C THR A 94 -7.45 -2.87 3.79
N LEU A 95 -7.50 -1.74 3.09
CA LEU A 95 -6.35 -0.86 2.96
C LEU A 95 -6.36 0.22 4.04
N HIS A 96 -5.22 0.41 4.67
CA HIS A 96 -5.03 1.45 5.68
C HIS A 96 -3.75 2.19 5.32
N PHE A 97 -3.84 3.49 5.12
CA PHE A 97 -2.70 4.29 4.66
C PHE A 97 -2.06 5.05 5.81
N PHE A 98 -0.75 4.92 5.93
CA PHE A 98 0.02 5.57 6.98
C PHE A 98 1.20 6.32 6.39
N HIS A 99 1.39 7.54 6.84
CA HIS A 99 2.55 8.32 6.41
C HIS A 99 3.81 7.73 7.03
N ASP A 100 4.81 7.55 6.19
CA ASP A 100 6.10 6.99 6.60
C ASP A 100 7.11 8.13 6.65
N PRO A 101 7.59 8.48 7.82
CA PRO A 101 8.54 9.59 7.94
C PRO A 101 9.97 9.19 7.67
N GLN A 102 10.20 8.16 6.89
CA GLN A 102 11.53 7.63 6.67
C GLN A 102 12.49 8.62 6.04
N ILE A 103 11.96 9.65 5.45
CA ILE A 103 12.80 10.68 4.85
C ILE A 103 13.86 11.19 5.81
N LYS A 104 13.57 11.12 7.09
CA LYS A 104 14.53 11.53 8.09
C LYS A 104 15.77 10.69 8.11
N HIS A 105 15.65 9.50 7.61
CA HIS A 105 16.75 8.55 7.65
C HIS A 105 17.78 8.81 6.58
N GLY A 106 17.48 9.67 5.68
CA GLY A 106 18.41 10.02 4.63
C GLY A 106 19.57 10.86 5.08
N ILE A 107 19.54 11.25 6.29
CA ILE A 107 20.57 12.15 6.80
C ILE A 107 21.79 11.41 7.27
#